data_2ad581970d46ad9ff2290f24bf839e81
#
_entry.id   2ad581970d46ad9ff2290f24bf839e81
#
_cell.length_a   1.000
_cell.length_b   1.000
_cell.length_c   1.000
_cell.angle_alpha   90.00
_cell.angle_beta   90.00
_cell.angle_gamma   90.00
#
_symmetry.space_group_name_H-M   'P 1'
#
loop_
_entity.id
_entity.type
_entity.pdbx_description
1 polymer ?
#
loop_
_entity_poly.entity_id
_entity_poly.type
_entity_poly.pdbx_seq_one_letter_code
_entity_poly.pdbx_strand_id
1 'polypeptide(L)'
;MLLTAMILAAGSVGTVAGTGAKQVQAAENAYYYVSLGNLQQTAMTKNSASITWEQTYASSMNTLTTEGYNIYLGESYSDMKLVGKSKTPSYTLTGLKDGKRYNVRVEAYTSNGTKTSSPVSGQVETIPAAVHNFRQERWWYFINKLEVTWDKVETADRVEVTLYNSKGRRVGKTQKLNSYAYSAYFDKMKDEVYTVTIQAFKTVNGKTYATPKAKIQCFNQARIKETSIKVKKGSLSFQWGKVGGASGYDVYISTKPKKGYKKVKSVGKNTTKLPIRKFKGKKINPKKNYYMYVETKKKNGSKVNKSGRLYYWNTKSKNFGYF
;
A
#
# COMPACT_ATOMS: atom_id res chain seq x y z
N MET A 1 9.24 35.69 -22.42
CA MET A 1 8.88 36.60 -21.35
C MET A 1 10.12 37.38 -20.97
N LEU A 2 10.14 38.69 -21.25
CA LEU A 2 11.33 39.52 -21.17
C LEU A 2 11.82 39.68 -19.73
N LEU A 3 13.13 39.42 -19.55
CA LEU A 3 13.86 39.76 -18.34
C LEU A 3 14.26 41.23 -18.44
N THR A 4 13.69 42.05 -17.55
CA THR A 4 14.10 43.46 -17.43
C THR A 4 15.37 43.52 -16.60
N ALA A 5 16.53 43.82 -17.26
CA ALA A 5 17.76 44.12 -16.56
C ALA A 5 17.67 45.56 -16.02
N MET A 6 17.69 45.72 -14.70
CA MET A 6 17.94 47.01 -14.07
C MET A 6 19.43 47.32 -14.10
N ILE A 7 19.80 48.25 -14.96
CA ILE A 7 21.10 48.91 -14.94
C ILE A 7 20.97 50.11 -13.99
N LEU A 8 21.64 50.04 -12.82
CA LEU A 8 21.83 51.24 -11.99
C LEU A 8 23.07 51.99 -12.47
N ALA A 9 22.87 53.18 -12.88
CA ALA A 9 23.88 54.10 -13.40
C ALA A 9 24.93 54.45 -12.34
N ALA A 10 26.19 54.42 -12.77
CA ALA A 10 27.33 54.87 -11.99
C ALA A 10 27.29 56.40 -11.83
N GLY A 11 27.24 56.83 -10.58
CA GLY A 11 27.37 58.24 -10.24
C GLY A 11 28.82 58.75 -10.43
N SER A 12 28.96 59.84 -11.14
CA SER A 12 30.25 60.55 -11.36
C SER A 12 30.89 61.02 -10.07
N VAL A 13 32.17 60.64 -9.85
CA VAL A 13 32.97 61.12 -8.73
C VAL A 13 33.64 62.41 -9.14
N GLY A 14 33.28 63.51 -8.47
CA GLY A 14 34.00 64.77 -8.53
C GLY A 14 35.32 64.68 -7.80
N THR A 15 36.41 65.12 -8.46
CA THR A 15 37.77 65.20 -7.88
C THR A 15 37.83 66.38 -6.85
N VAL A 16 38.09 66.07 -5.57
CA VAL A 16 38.57 67.03 -4.60
C VAL A 16 40.01 66.67 -4.25
N ALA A 17 40.95 67.51 -4.58
CA ALA A 17 42.35 67.43 -4.17
C ALA A 17 42.47 67.86 -2.71
N GLY A 18 43.10 66.99 -1.88
CA GLY A 18 43.47 67.35 -0.50
C GLY A 18 43.67 66.18 0.43
N THR A 19 44.99 65.92 0.76
CA THR A 19 45.52 65.30 1.95
C THR A 19 45.02 63.89 2.36
N GLY A 20 45.80 62.89 2.08
CA GLY A 20 46.07 61.75 2.95
C GLY A 20 44.91 60.81 3.35
N ALA A 21 43.87 60.74 2.58
CA ALA A 21 42.80 59.76 2.80
C ALA A 21 43.16 58.47 2.05
N LYS A 22 43.36 57.37 2.80
CA LYS A 22 43.34 56.03 2.22
C LYS A 22 42.04 55.85 1.46
N GLN A 23 42.15 55.67 0.13
CA GLN A 23 40.99 55.23 -0.64
C GLN A 23 40.53 53.89 -0.09
N VAL A 24 39.42 53.90 0.61
CA VAL A 24 38.68 52.71 0.88
C VAL A 24 38.03 52.36 -0.48
N GLN A 25 38.68 51.48 -1.19
CA GLN A 25 38.09 50.87 -2.39
C GLN A 25 36.82 50.15 -1.93
N ALA A 26 35.67 50.71 -2.25
CA ALA A 26 34.42 50.02 -2.07
C ALA A 26 34.51 48.69 -2.83
N ALA A 27 34.50 47.60 -2.11
CA ALA A 27 34.40 46.29 -2.72
C ALA A 27 33.13 46.27 -3.54
N GLU A 28 33.31 46.23 -4.86
CA GLU A 28 32.19 45.96 -5.77
C GLU A 28 31.53 44.68 -5.28
N ASN A 29 30.31 44.77 -4.78
CA ASN A 29 29.47 43.64 -4.45
C ASN A 29 29.10 42.97 -5.77
N ALA A 30 29.99 42.13 -6.26
CA ALA A 30 29.70 41.28 -7.40
C ALA A 30 28.64 40.23 -6.96
N TYR A 31 27.47 40.42 -7.44
CA TYR A 31 26.38 39.43 -7.24
C TYR A 31 26.68 38.21 -8.11
N TYR A 32 26.99 37.14 -7.46
CA TYR A 32 27.21 35.85 -8.12
C TYR A 32 25.89 35.12 -8.31
N TYR A 33 25.56 34.81 -9.55
CA TYR A 33 24.31 34.11 -9.89
C TYR A 33 24.60 32.70 -10.37
N VAL A 34 24.26 31.71 -9.56
CA VAL A 34 24.23 30.31 -9.96
C VAL A 34 22.79 29.85 -9.91
N SER A 35 22.28 29.43 -11.07
CA SER A 35 20.97 28.80 -11.15
C SER A 35 21.11 27.29 -11.12
N LEU A 36 20.33 26.63 -10.28
CA LEU A 36 20.20 25.19 -10.26
C LEU A 36 18.88 24.79 -10.89
N GLY A 37 18.88 23.69 -11.61
CA GLY A 37 17.67 23.17 -12.28
C GLY A 37 17.65 21.64 -12.31
N ASN A 38 16.59 21.12 -12.88
CA ASN A 38 16.46 19.72 -13.25
C ASN A 38 16.79 18.72 -12.11
N LEU A 39 16.26 18.98 -10.90
CA LEU A 39 16.40 18.06 -9.76
C LEU A 39 15.65 16.77 -10.07
N GLN A 40 16.37 15.66 -10.14
CA GLN A 40 15.84 14.35 -10.46
C GLN A 40 16.24 13.31 -9.42
N GLN A 41 15.29 12.44 -9.07
CA GLN A 41 15.60 11.24 -8.33
C GLN A 41 16.05 10.14 -9.30
N THR A 42 17.26 9.61 -9.10
CA THR A 42 17.88 8.60 -9.99
C THR A 42 17.75 7.18 -9.46
N ALA A 43 17.68 7.01 -8.13
CA ALA A 43 17.55 5.70 -7.50
C ALA A 43 16.85 5.82 -6.15
N MET A 44 16.36 4.69 -5.65
CA MET A 44 15.77 4.58 -4.30
C MET A 44 16.02 3.21 -3.67
N THR A 45 15.98 3.20 -2.35
CA THR A 45 15.87 1.99 -1.52
C THR A 45 14.72 2.17 -0.53
N LYS A 46 14.62 1.30 0.47
CA LYS A 46 13.65 1.48 1.56
C LYS A 46 13.96 2.67 2.46
N ASN A 47 15.21 3.07 2.52
CA ASN A 47 15.69 4.09 3.46
C ASN A 47 16.65 5.10 2.83
N SER A 48 16.72 5.18 1.51
CA SER A 48 17.54 6.15 0.80
C SER A 48 16.93 6.56 -0.53
N ALA A 49 17.31 7.75 -1.01
CA ALA A 49 17.01 8.27 -2.34
C ALA A 49 18.26 8.96 -2.90
N SER A 50 18.67 8.60 -4.11
CA SER A 50 19.75 9.28 -4.82
C SER A 50 19.16 10.35 -5.74
N ILE A 51 19.78 11.53 -5.74
CA ILE A 51 19.35 12.68 -6.53
C ILE A 51 20.50 13.24 -7.32
N THR A 52 20.17 13.86 -8.45
CA THR A 52 21.06 14.69 -9.27
C THR A 52 20.36 16.00 -9.62
N TRP A 53 21.12 17.01 -9.95
CA TRP A 53 20.62 18.30 -10.42
C TRP A 53 21.59 18.86 -11.43
N GLU A 54 21.18 19.92 -12.13
CA GLU A 54 22.02 20.64 -13.09
C GLU A 54 22.34 22.03 -12.58
N GLN A 55 23.55 22.48 -12.84
CA GLN A 55 23.92 23.89 -12.74
C GLN A 55 23.72 24.51 -14.10
N THR A 56 22.71 25.36 -14.25
CA THR A 56 22.28 25.87 -15.56
C THR A 56 22.91 27.16 -15.96
N TYR A 57 23.43 27.95 -15.01
CA TYR A 57 24.09 29.20 -15.30
C TYR A 57 25.05 29.63 -14.20
N ALA A 58 26.23 30.13 -14.58
CA ALA A 58 27.14 30.86 -13.71
C ALA A 58 27.59 32.10 -14.46
N SER A 59 27.28 33.30 -13.96
CA SER A 59 27.79 34.53 -14.55
C SER A 59 29.29 34.67 -14.23
N SER A 60 30.10 34.88 -15.26
CA SER A 60 31.56 34.83 -15.17
C SER A 60 32.21 36.18 -14.90
N MET A 61 31.55 37.17 -14.36
CA MET A 61 32.16 38.48 -14.15
C MET A 61 33.11 38.56 -12.97
N ASN A 62 33.23 37.52 -12.13
CA ASN A 62 34.26 37.43 -11.08
C ASN A 62 34.64 35.99 -10.73
N THR A 63 35.82 35.80 -10.18
CA THR A 63 36.52 34.54 -9.87
C THR A 63 35.88 33.62 -8.81
N LEU A 64 34.65 33.85 -8.41
CA LEU A 64 33.95 32.99 -7.46
C LEU A 64 33.41 31.75 -8.17
N THR A 65 33.86 30.59 -7.76
CA THR A 65 33.42 29.30 -8.27
C THR A 65 32.40 28.67 -7.29
N THR A 66 31.50 27.87 -7.81
CA THR A 66 30.68 27.00 -6.96
C THR A 66 31.58 26.00 -6.28
N GLU A 67 31.64 26.07 -4.95
CA GLU A 67 32.47 25.16 -4.15
C GLU A 67 31.69 23.91 -3.69
N GLY A 68 30.38 23.97 -3.74
CA GLY A 68 29.56 22.84 -3.38
C GLY A 68 28.09 23.20 -3.20
N TYR A 69 27.36 22.26 -2.65
CA TYR A 69 25.92 22.30 -2.53
C TYR A 69 25.50 21.93 -1.11
N ASN A 70 24.57 22.68 -0.55
CA ASN A 70 23.87 22.35 0.69
C ASN A 70 22.57 21.62 0.34
N ILE A 71 22.32 20.49 0.97
CA ILE A 71 21.15 19.66 0.73
C ILE A 71 20.25 19.73 1.97
N TYR A 72 19.00 20.15 1.76
CA TYR A 72 17.95 20.24 2.78
C TYR A 72 16.87 19.24 2.51
N LEU A 73 16.31 18.67 3.58
CA LEU A 73 15.28 17.64 3.55
C LEU A 73 14.24 17.90 4.64
N GLY A 74 12.95 17.68 4.32
CA GLY A 74 11.85 17.75 5.27
C GLY A 74 10.64 16.95 4.80
N GLU A 75 9.73 16.60 5.70
CA GLU A 75 8.41 16.04 5.32
C GLU A 75 7.51 17.15 4.72
N SER A 76 7.75 18.41 5.11
CA SER A 76 7.14 19.62 4.51
C SER A 76 8.23 20.65 4.17
N TYR A 77 7.86 21.69 3.41
CA TYR A 77 8.79 22.78 3.09
C TYR A 77 9.13 23.65 4.31
N SER A 78 8.27 23.68 5.33
CA SER A 78 8.48 24.46 6.55
C SER A 78 9.44 23.83 7.56
N ASP A 79 9.66 22.52 7.48
CA ASP A 79 10.49 21.77 8.43
C ASP A 79 11.82 21.28 7.82
N MET A 80 12.21 21.84 6.66
CA MET A 80 13.46 21.48 5.99
C MET A 80 14.69 21.77 6.86
N LYS A 81 15.56 20.80 6.99
CA LYS A 81 16.84 20.86 7.71
C LYS A 81 17.99 20.53 6.77
N LEU A 82 19.13 21.16 6.99
CA LEU A 82 20.38 20.78 6.32
C LEU A 82 20.75 19.35 6.72
N VAL A 83 20.80 18.44 5.74
CA VAL A 83 21.09 17.02 5.96
C VAL A 83 22.45 16.61 5.38
N GLY A 84 23.07 17.46 4.58
CA GLY A 84 24.40 17.19 4.04
C GLY A 84 24.91 18.24 3.07
N LYS A 85 26.14 18.01 2.62
CA LYS A 85 26.82 18.83 1.62
C LYS A 85 27.40 17.91 0.53
N SER A 86 27.49 18.41 -0.70
CA SER A 86 28.13 17.72 -1.81
C SER A 86 29.08 18.65 -2.54
N LYS A 87 30.13 18.10 -3.14
CA LYS A 87 31.02 18.80 -4.05
C LYS A 87 30.64 18.57 -5.53
N THR A 88 29.78 17.59 -5.79
CA THR A 88 29.27 17.23 -7.12
C THR A 88 27.76 17.46 -7.18
N PRO A 89 27.17 17.62 -8.38
CA PRO A 89 25.72 17.82 -8.54
C PRO A 89 24.93 16.51 -8.34
N SER A 90 25.26 15.79 -7.29
CA SER A 90 24.60 14.55 -6.89
C SER A 90 24.69 14.34 -5.38
N TYR A 91 23.70 13.66 -4.81
CA TYR A 91 23.71 13.31 -3.39
C TYR A 91 22.83 12.08 -3.12
N THR A 92 23.19 11.28 -2.10
CA THR A 92 22.36 10.19 -1.62
C THR A 92 21.83 10.51 -0.23
N LEU A 93 20.54 10.77 -0.16
CA LEU A 93 19.79 10.92 1.08
C LEU A 93 19.67 9.56 1.75
N THR A 94 20.00 9.47 3.04
CA THR A 94 19.95 8.24 3.82
C THR A 94 19.12 8.43 5.10
N GLY A 95 18.79 7.34 5.82
CA GLY A 95 18.01 7.41 7.05
C GLY A 95 16.52 7.72 6.83
N LEU A 96 16.03 7.60 5.60
CA LEU A 96 14.63 7.82 5.24
C LEU A 96 13.76 6.66 5.74
N LYS A 97 12.46 6.92 5.96
CA LYS A 97 11.46 5.89 6.25
C LYS A 97 10.93 5.30 4.93
N ASP A 98 10.63 4.02 4.91
CA ASP A 98 10.04 3.35 3.74
C ASP A 98 8.61 3.85 3.45
N GLY A 99 8.24 3.85 2.18
CA GLY A 99 6.93 4.29 1.72
C GLY A 99 6.63 5.77 1.99
N LYS A 100 7.65 6.60 2.12
CA LYS A 100 7.51 8.03 2.43
C LYS A 100 7.98 8.93 1.30
N ARG A 101 7.34 10.10 1.22
CA ARG A 101 7.70 11.21 0.36
C ARG A 101 8.34 12.31 1.20
N TYR A 102 9.37 12.95 0.66
CA TYR A 102 10.09 14.04 1.28
C TYR A 102 10.26 15.18 0.28
N ASN A 103 10.27 16.40 0.80
CA ASN A 103 10.67 17.58 0.04
C ASN A 103 12.17 17.77 0.17
N VAL A 104 12.82 18.11 -0.94
CA VAL A 104 14.26 18.34 -1.04
C VAL A 104 14.47 19.72 -1.62
N ARG A 105 15.48 20.43 -1.08
CA ARG A 105 15.99 21.69 -1.64
C ARG A 105 17.51 21.59 -1.69
N VAL A 106 18.08 22.04 -2.80
CA VAL A 106 19.51 22.15 -3.01
C VAL A 106 19.87 23.60 -3.26
N GLU A 107 20.88 24.08 -2.54
CA GLU A 107 21.44 25.43 -2.67
C GLU A 107 22.93 25.31 -2.95
N ALA A 108 23.44 26.02 -3.97
CA ALA A 108 24.88 26.12 -4.18
C ALA A 108 25.49 27.13 -3.21
N TYR A 109 26.75 26.95 -2.85
CA TYR A 109 27.54 27.92 -2.11
C TYR A 109 28.89 28.15 -2.81
N THR A 110 29.40 29.36 -2.63
CA THR A 110 30.66 29.85 -3.22
C THR A 110 31.79 29.80 -2.20
N SER A 111 33.04 30.13 -2.62
CA SER A 111 34.25 30.13 -1.79
C SER A 111 34.17 31.03 -0.54
N ASN A 112 33.38 32.08 -0.59
CA ASN A 112 33.13 32.94 0.57
C ASN A 112 31.93 32.52 1.42
N GLY A 113 31.32 31.36 1.14
CA GLY A 113 30.13 30.86 1.83
C GLY A 113 28.83 31.53 1.46
N THR A 114 28.84 32.45 0.49
CA THR A 114 27.60 33.13 0.04
C THR A 114 26.68 32.13 -0.65
N LYS A 115 25.41 32.15 -0.24
CA LYS A 115 24.37 31.35 -0.87
C LYS A 115 24.00 31.91 -2.23
N THR A 116 23.65 31.04 -3.14
CA THR A 116 23.12 31.44 -4.45
C THR A 116 21.66 31.79 -4.37
N SER A 117 21.20 32.62 -5.26
CA SER A 117 19.84 33.16 -5.26
C SER A 117 18.76 32.23 -5.82
N SER A 118 19.13 31.13 -6.50
CA SER A 118 18.17 30.24 -7.17
C SER A 118 18.38 28.78 -6.76
N PRO A 119 17.83 28.35 -5.62
CA PRO A 119 17.84 26.96 -5.24
C PRO A 119 16.93 26.15 -6.15
N VAL A 120 17.22 24.85 -6.29
CA VAL A 120 16.30 23.90 -6.89
C VAL A 120 15.58 23.10 -5.80
N SER A 121 14.28 22.88 -5.99
CA SER A 121 13.46 22.11 -5.08
C SER A 121 12.69 21.04 -5.82
N GLY A 122 12.40 19.95 -5.13
CA GLY A 122 11.64 18.84 -5.66
C GLY A 122 11.21 17.87 -4.58
N GLN A 123 10.71 16.72 -5.01
CA GLN A 123 10.30 15.66 -4.10
C GLN A 123 11.08 14.37 -4.40
N VAL A 124 11.35 13.63 -3.35
CA VAL A 124 11.90 12.27 -3.44
C VAL A 124 11.05 11.30 -2.65
N GLU A 125 11.11 10.05 -3.05
CA GLU A 125 10.35 8.98 -2.44
C GLU A 125 11.25 7.77 -2.16
N THR A 126 10.91 6.99 -1.15
CA THR A 126 11.50 5.67 -0.92
C THR A 126 10.66 4.59 -1.61
N ILE A 127 11.19 3.36 -1.69
CA ILE A 127 10.40 2.20 -2.17
C ILE A 127 9.09 2.16 -1.38
N PRO A 128 7.94 1.89 -2.05
CA PRO A 128 6.66 1.78 -1.38
C PRO A 128 6.71 0.82 -0.19
N ALA A 129 6.07 1.17 0.91
CA ALA A 129 5.93 0.29 2.06
C ALA A 129 5.20 -1.01 1.69
N ALA A 130 5.41 -2.06 2.47
CA ALA A 130 4.68 -3.31 2.30
C ALA A 130 3.18 -3.07 2.34
N VAL A 131 2.42 -3.86 1.58
CA VAL A 131 0.96 -3.76 1.58
C VAL A 131 0.41 -4.23 2.94
N HIS A 132 -0.30 -3.35 3.63
CA HIS A 132 -0.89 -3.61 4.94
C HIS A 132 -2.40 -3.90 4.84
N ASN A 133 -2.94 -4.54 5.88
CA ASN A 133 -4.36 -4.88 6.03
C ASN A 133 -4.97 -5.60 4.82
N PHE A 134 -4.12 -6.35 4.07
CA PHE A 134 -4.59 -7.15 2.94
C PHE A 134 -5.44 -8.31 3.43
N ARG A 135 -6.75 -8.27 3.11
CA ARG A 135 -7.73 -9.23 3.61
C ARG A 135 -8.85 -9.50 2.61
N GLN A 136 -9.52 -10.63 2.80
CA GLN A 136 -10.83 -10.86 2.21
C GLN A 136 -11.84 -9.97 2.93
N GLU A 137 -12.49 -9.07 2.20
CA GLU A 137 -13.52 -8.20 2.74
C GLU A 137 -14.88 -8.88 2.66
N ARG A 138 -15.25 -9.34 1.49
CA ARG A 138 -16.56 -9.91 1.27
C ARG A 138 -16.56 -11.03 0.24
N TRP A 139 -17.49 -11.95 0.41
CA TRP A 139 -17.84 -12.96 -0.59
C TRP A 139 -19.35 -12.97 -0.76
N TRP A 140 -19.80 -12.48 -1.92
CA TRP A 140 -21.23 -12.46 -2.22
C TRP A 140 -21.69 -13.85 -2.69
N TYR A 141 -22.55 -14.44 -1.90
CA TYR A 141 -23.07 -15.79 -2.14
C TYR A 141 -23.80 -15.96 -3.48
N PHE A 142 -24.73 -15.03 -3.80
CA PHE A 142 -25.59 -15.18 -4.98
C PHE A 142 -24.90 -14.90 -6.30
N ILE A 143 -24.01 -13.94 -6.31
CA ILE A 143 -23.34 -13.52 -7.55
C ILE A 143 -21.94 -14.11 -7.69
N ASN A 144 -21.53 -14.98 -6.76
CA ASN A 144 -20.23 -15.64 -6.81
C ASN A 144 -19.07 -14.64 -7.01
N LYS A 145 -19.06 -13.58 -6.22
CA LYS A 145 -18.08 -12.50 -6.30
C LYS A 145 -17.24 -12.43 -5.03
N LEU A 146 -15.93 -12.27 -5.17
CA LEU A 146 -14.97 -12.06 -4.09
C LEU A 146 -14.48 -10.64 -4.14
N GLU A 147 -14.42 -9.98 -2.99
CA GLU A 147 -13.76 -8.72 -2.76
C GLU A 147 -12.59 -8.90 -1.80
N VAL A 148 -11.45 -8.34 -2.18
CA VAL A 148 -10.29 -8.18 -1.30
C VAL A 148 -9.97 -6.70 -1.15
N THR A 149 -9.50 -6.30 0.03
CA THR A 149 -9.15 -4.91 0.35
C THR A 149 -7.78 -4.83 0.99
N TRP A 150 -7.18 -3.66 0.91
CA TRP A 150 -5.89 -3.34 1.52
C TRP A 150 -5.81 -1.84 1.83
N ASP A 151 -4.82 -1.44 2.62
CA ASP A 151 -4.55 -0.02 2.86
C ASP A 151 -3.89 0.61 1.64
N LYS A 152 -4.16 1.91 1.42
CA LYS A 152 -3.50 2.69 0.37
C LYS A 152 -1.97 2.59 0.51
N VAL A 153 -1.27 2.43 -0.61
CA VAL A 153 0.19 2.42 -0.67
C VAL A 153 0.67 3.75 -1.25
N GLU A 154 1.06 4.66 -0.36
CA GLU A 154 1.22 6.09 -0.65
C GLU A 154 2.19 6.41 -1.80
N THR A 155 3.32 5.75 -1.89
CA THR A 155 4.35 6.06 -2.89
C THR A 155 4.32 5.14 -4.11
N ALA A 156 3.31 4.27 -4.23
CA ALA A 156 3.18 3.39 -5.39
C ALA A 156 2.59 4.14 -6.60
N ASP A 157 3.00 3.74 -7.80
CA ASP A 157 2.35 4.15 -9.05
C ASP A 157 1.16 3.24 -9.36
N ARG A 158 1.32 1.95 -9.03
CA ARG A 158 0.29 0.92 -9.26
C ARG A 158 0.39 -0.22 -8.25
N VAL A 159 -0.70 -0.96 -8.13
CA VAL A 159 -0.74 -2.25 -7.46
C VAL A 159 -1.17 -3.35 -8.45
N GLU A 160 -0.62 -4.54 -8.29
CA GLU A 160 -0.97 -5.70 -9.10
C GLU A 160 -1.55 -6.79 -8.20
N VAL A 161 -2.78 -7.22 -8.51
CA VAL A 161 -3.52 -8.24 -7.75
C VAL A 161 -3.75 -9.45 -8.63
N THR A 162 -3.34 -10.64 -8.15
CA THR A 162 -3.44 -11.89 -8.91
C THR A 162 -4.16 -12.95 -8.10
N LEU A 163 -5.10 -13.63 -8.74
CA LEU A 163 -5.89 -14.72 -8.18
C LEU A 163 -5.33 -16.07 -8.63
N TYR A 164 -5.21 -17.01 -7.69
CA TYR A 164 -4.83 -18.40 -7.95
C TYR A 164 -5.85 -19.35 -7.32
N ASN A 165 -6.18 -20.42 -8.02
CA ASN A 165 -7.06 -21.46 -7.50
C ASN A 165 -6.35 -22.38 -6.47
N SER A 166 -7.08 -23.36 -5.92
CA SER A 166 -6.56 -24.30 -4.93
C SER A 166 -5.42 -25.19 -5.41
N LYS A 167 -5.22 -25.30 -6.74
CA LYS A 167 -4.12 -26.03 -7.38
C LYS A 167 -2.92 -25.12 -7.70
N GLY A 168 -2.95 -23.85 -7.31
CA GLY A 168 -1.90 -22.86 -7.59
C GLY A 168 -1.90 -22.33 -9.03
N ARG A 169 -2.92 -22.61 -9.83
CA ARG A 169 -3.04 -22.09 -11.20
C ARG A 169 -3.68 -20.70 -11.17
N ARG A 170 -3.11 -19.75 -11.94
CA ARG A 170 -3.67 -18.41 -12.08
C ARG A 170 -5.06 -18.46 -12.68
N VAL A 171 -5.97 -17.66 -12.13
CA VAL A 171 -7.35 -17.50 -12.58
C VAL A 171 -7.51 -16.11 -13.19
N GLY A 172 -7.76 -16.07 -14.49
CA GLY A 172 -7.86 -14.80 -15.22
C GLY A 172 -6.53 -14.04 -15.37
N LYS A 173 -6.62 -12.75 -15.70
CA LYS A 173 -5.48 -11.85 -15.83
C LYS A 173 -5.14 -11.22 -14.47
N THR A 174 -3.88 -10.87 -14.27
CA THR A 174 -3.48 -10.00 -13.16
C THR A 174 -4.16 -8.64 -13.34
N GLN A 175 -4.84 -8.17 -12.30
CA GLN A 175 -5.42 -6.83 -12.29
C GLN A 175 -4.33 -5.82 -11.97
N LYS A 176 -4.09 -4.88 -12.90
CA LYS A 176 -3.20 -3.74 -12.71
C LYS A 176 -4.07 -2.54 -12.36
N LEU A 177 -3.94 -2.05 -11.15
CA LEU A 177 -4.75 -0.99 -10.58
C LEU A 177 -3.87 0.21 -10.27
N ASN A 178 -4.44 1.41 -10.31
CA ASN A 178 -3.71 2.63 -9.94
C ASN A 178 -3.42 2.69 -8.43
N SER A 179 -2.61 3.63 -8.02
CA SER A 179 -2.18 3.82 -6.62
C SER A 179 -3.31 4.18 -5.65
N TYR A 180 -4.45 4.65 -6.14
CA TYR A 180 -5.61 4.99 -5.32
C TYR A 180 -6.52 3.79 -5.04
N ALA A 181 -6.32 2.67 -5.72
CA ALA A 181 -7.11 1.47 -5.50
C ALA A 181 -6.82 0.87 -4.12
N TYR A 182 -7.86 0.55 -3.40
CA TYR A 182 -7.85 -0.10 -2.09
C TYR A 182 -8.65 -1.41 -2.09
N SER A 183 -9.22 -1.79 -3.23
CA SER A 183 -9.96 -3.05 -3.40
C SER A 183 -9.81 -3.64 -4.79
N ALA A 184 -10.01 -4.95 -4.88
CA ALA A 184 -10.12 -5.69 -6.13
C ALA A 184 -11.27 -6.70 -6.05
N TYR A 185 -11.90 -6.93 -7.20
CA TYR A 185 -13.07 -7.81 -7.33
C TYR A 185 -12.78 -8.95 -8.30
N PHE A 186 -13.29 -10.14 -7.95
CA PHE A 186 -13.21 -11.32 -8.79
C PHE A 186 -14.60 -11.94 -8.93
N ASP A 187 -15.04 -12.10 -10.15
CA ASP A 187 -16.36 -12.64 -10.47
C ASP A 187 -16.30 -14.14 -10.82
N LYS A 188 -17.47 -14.78 -10.89
CA LYS A 188 -17.63 -16.19 -11.27
C LYS A 188 -16.83 -17.15 -10.39
N MET A 189 -16.71 -16.81 -9.10
CA MET A 189 -15.98 -17.61 -8.13
C MET A 189 -16.68 -18.95 -7.88
N LYS A 190 -15.90 -20.03 -7.84
CA LYS A 190 -16.37 -21.38 -7.48
C LYS A 190 -16.22 -21.59 -5.97
N ASP A 191 -16.91 -22.59 -5.41
CA ASP A 191 -16.72 -23.02 -4.03
C ASP A 191 -15.34 -23.70 -3.87
N GLU A 192 -14.31 -22.87 -3.70
CA GLU A 192 -12.92 -23.28 -3.70
C GLU A 192 -12.09 -22.35 -2.79
N VAL A 193 -10.97 -22.85 -2.28
CA VAL A 193 -9.98 -22.02 -1.60
C VAL A 193 -9.08 -21.37 -2.65
N TYR A 194 -9.03 -20.05 -2.66
CA TYR A 194 -8.16 -19.27 -3.54
C TYR A 194 -6.99 -18.68 -2.75
N THR A 195 -5.91 -18.42 -3.45
CA THR A 195 -4.82 -17.56 -2.97
C THR A 195 -4.86 -16.28 -3.78
N VAL A 196 -4.96 -15.14 -3.11
CA VAL A 196 -4.82 -13.82 -3.73
C VAL A 196 -3.48 -13.26 -3.33
N THR A 197 -2.73 -12.73 -4.30
CA THR A 197 -1.46 -12.05 -4.07
C THR A 197 -1.59 -10.60 -4.49
N ILE A 198 -0.88 -9.71 -3.78
CA ILE A 198 -0.79 -8.30 -4.11
C ILE A 198 0.66 -7.84 -4.02
N GLN A 199 1.04 -6.93 -4.90
CA GLN A 199 2.35 -6.29 -4.93
C GLN A 199 2.20 -4.87 -5.44
N ALA A 200 2.86 -3.90 -4.81
CA ALA A 200 2.89 -2.52 -5.25
C ALA A 200 4.20 -2.21 -5.98
N PHE A 201 4.13 -1.28 -6.93
CA PHE A 201 5.24 -0.92 -7.81
C PHE A 201 5.41 0.59 -7.90
N LYS A 202 6.65 1.01 -7.99
CA LYS A 202 7.08 2.38 -8.25
C LYS A 202 8.12 2.38 -9.35
N THR A 203 8.03 3.32 -10.29
CA THR A 203 9.04 3.50 -11.34
C THR A 203 9.71 4.84 -11.15
N VAL A 204 11.04 4.84 -11.11
CA VAL A 204 11.88 6.04 -11.01
C VAL A 204 13.01 5.89 -12.01
N ASN A 205 13.21 6.90 -12.83
CA ASN A 205 14.25 6.95 -13.87
C ASN A 205 14.29 5.64 -14.69
N GLY A 206 13.13 5.19 -15.19
CA GLY A 206 12.99 3.97 -15.99
C GLY A 206 13.13 2.65 -15.23
N LYS A 207 13.58 2.66 -13.98
CA LYS A 207 13.73 1.46 -13.15
C LYS A 207 12.50 1.25 -12.28
N THR A 208 11.94 0.03 -12.34
CA THR A 208 10.78 -0.36 -11.52
C THR A 208 11.22 -1.06 -10.24
N TYR A 209 10.71 -0.58 -9.14
CA TYR A 209 10.88 -1.12 -7.80
C TYR A 209 9.56 -1.73 -7.32
N ALA A 210 9.63 -2.79 -6.54
CA ALA A 210 8.45 -3.52 -6.07
C ALA A 210 8.54 -3.83 -4.58
N THR A 211 7.37 -3.80 -3.91
CA THR A 211 7.25 -4.28 -2.54
C THR A 211 7.43 -5.80 -2.46
N PRO A 212 7.68 -6.37 -1.28
CA PRO A 212 7.46 -7.79 -1.07
C PRO A 212 6.03 -8.18 -1.46
N LYS A 213 5.87 -9.36 -2.08
CA LYS A 213 4.56 -9.88 -2.47
C LYS A 213 3.80 -10.36 -1.23
N ALA A 214 2.67 -9.72 -0.92
CA ALA A 214 1.76 -10.18 0.11
C ALA A 214 0.79 -11.23 -0.45
N LYS A 215 0.33 -12.16 0.40
CA LYS A 215 -0.62 -13.22 0.01
C LYS A 215 -1.60 -13.52 1.13
N ILE A 216 -2.85 -13.78 0.72
CA ILE A 216 -3.91 -14.26 1.61
C ILE A 216 -4.64 -15.44 1.00
N GLN A 217 -5.29 -16.23 1.86
CA GLN A 217 -6.23 -17.26 1.42
C GLN A 217 -7.65 -16.74 1.55
N CYS A 218 -8.41 -16.86 0.45
CA CYS A 218 -9.80 -16.44 0.36
C CYS A 218 -10.67 -17.65 0.09
N PHE A 219 -11.73 -17.83 0.85
CA PHE A 219 -12.68 -18.92 0.66
C PHE A 219 -13.99 -18.64 1.38
N ASN A 220 -15.05 -19.25 0.87
CA ASN A 220 -16.38 -19.08 1.41
C ASN A 220 -16.70 -20.15 2.44
N GLN A 221 -17.74 -19.88 3.20
CA GLN A 221 -18.48 -20.86 4.01
C GLN A 221 -19.07 -21.94 3.09
N ALA A 222 -19.02 -23.20 3.51
CA ALA A 222 -19.57 -24.28 2.70
C ALA A 222 -21.12 -24.17 2.60
N ARG A 223 -21.63 -24.25 1.37
CA ARG A 223 -23.06 -24.08 1.08
C ARG A 223 -23.86 -25.28 1.53
N ILE A 224 -24.83 -25.08 2.41
CA ILE A 224 -25.79 -26.13 2.75
C ILE A 224 -26.77 -26.32 1.59
N LYS A 225 -27.00 -27.55 1.18
CA LYS A 225 -28.01 -27.92 0.18
C LYS A 225 -29.37 -27.91 0.86
N GLU A 226 -30.21 -26.96 0.56
CA GLU A 226 -31.51 -26.70 1.21
C GLU A 226 -32.42 -27.92 1.18
N THR A 227 -32.50 -28.59 0.04
CA THR A 227 -33.33 -29.82 -0.16
C THR A 227 -32.86 -31.00 0.69
N SER A 228 -31.61 -30.94 1.18
CA SER A 228 -31.06 -32.02 2.03
C SER A 228 -31.38 -31.89 3.52
N ILE A 229 -31.96 -30.75 3.93
CA ILE A 229 -32.27 -30.49 5.34
C ILE A 229 -33.47 -31.36 5.77
N LYS A 230 -33.22 -32.30 6.69
CA LYS A 230 -34.20 -33.23 7.20
C LYS A 230 -34.18 -33.22 8.73
N VAL A 231 -35.34 -33.00 9.33
CA VAL A 231 -35.56 -33.10 10.80
C VAL A 231 -36.54 -34.20 11.07
N LYS A 232 -36.11 -35.16 11.87
CA LYS A 232 -36.96 -36.25 12.37
C LYS A 232 -36.85 -36.28 13.90
N LYS A 233 -37.73 -37.02 14.59
CA LYS A 233 -37.61 -37.27 16.03
C LYS A 233 -36.23 -37.86 16.33
N GLY A 234 -35.43 -37.13 17.12
CA GLY A 234 -34.08 -37.53 17.51
C GLY A 234 -32.98 -37.33 16.47
N SER A 235 -33.24 -36.69 15.30
CA SER A 235 -32.20 -36.50 14.29
C SER A 235 -32.44 -35.25 13.45
N LEU A 236 -31.38 -34.45 13.27
CA LEU A 236 -31.24 -33.41 12.24
C LEU A 236 -30.08 -33.81 11.30
N SER A 237 -30.35 -33.84 10.01
CA SER A 237 -29.31 -34.10 9.03
C SER A 237 -29.38 -33.11 7.86
N PHE A 238 -28.24 -32.79 7.30
CA PHE A 238 -28.11 -31.98 6.11
C PHE A 238 -26.79 -32.25 5.39
N GLN A 239 -26.71 -31.81 4.15
CA GLN A 239 -25.51 -31.90 3.30
C GLN A 239 -25.05 -30.50 2.91
N TRP A 240 -23.78 -30.40 2.57
CA TRP A 240 -23.19 -29.19 2.03
C TRP A 240 -22.31 -29.47 0.81
N GLY A 241 -22.04 -28.45 0.02
CA GLY A 241 -21.15 -28.52 -1.13
C GLY A 241 -19.70 -28.71 -0.67
N LYS A 242 -18.95 -29.52 -1.39
CA LYS A 242 -17.51 -29.66 -1.19
C LYS A 242 -16.82 -28.37 -1.65
N VAL A 243 -15.95 -27.82 -0.79
CA VAL A 243 -15.12 -26.66 -1.10
C VAL A 243 -13.74 -27.18 -1.58
N GLY A 244 -13.37 -26.85 -2.82
CA GLY A 244 -12.10 -27.26 -3.41
C GLY A 244 -10.91 -26.75 -2.56
N GLY A 245 -9.93 -27.60 -2.30
CA GLY A 245 -8.76 -27.24 -1.50
C GLY A 245 -8.97 -27.07 0.00
N ALA A 246 -10.20 -27.25 0.53
CA ALA A 246 -10.47 -27.27 1.95
C ALA A 246 -9.73 -28.42 2.65
N SER A 247 -9.36 -28.22 3.93
CA SER A 247 -8.80 -29.26 4.78
C SER A 247 -9.87 -29.98 5.61
N GLY A 248 -11.04 -29.38 5.77
CA GLY A 248 -12.17 -29.91 6.52
C GLY A 248 -13.20 -28.83 6.84
N TYR A 249 -14.15 -29.20 7.70
CA TYR A 249 -15.27 -28.34 8.05
C TYR A 249 -15.55 -28.40 9.55
N ASP A 250 -16.02 -27.27 10.11
CA ASP A 250 -16.63 -27.21 11.43
C ASP A 250 -18.13 -26.95 11.26
N VAL A 251 -18.96 -27.82 11.86
CA VAL A 251 -20.42 -27.75 11.77
C VAL A 251 -20.97 -27.14 13.03
N TYR A 252 -21.81 -26.11 12.88
CA TYR A 252 -22.42 -25.37 13.97
C TYR A 252 -23.93 -25.39 13.87
N ILE A 253 -24.58 -25.47 15.01
CA ILE A 253 -26.05 -25.31 15.13
C ILE A 253 -26.43 -24.42 16.30
N SER A 254 -27.62 -23.82 16.20
CA SER A 254 -28.27 -23.03 17.24
C SER A 254 -29.80 -23.24 17.21
N THR A 255 -30.48 -22.80 18.25
CA THR A 255 -31.95 -22.64 18.27
C THR A 255 -32.36 -21.16 18.11
N LYS A 256 -31.41 -20.27 17.91
CA LYS A 256 -31.62 -18.83 17.67
C LYS A 256 -30.88 -18.41 16.38
N PRO A 257 -31.45 -17.51 15.54
CA PRO A 257 -30.90 -17.23 14.21
C PRO A 257 -29.49 -16.62 14.24
N LYS A 258 -29.23 -15.63 15.10
CA LYS A 258 -27.96 -14.88 15.08
C LYS A 258 -27.02 -15.15 16.24
N LYS A 259 -27.41 -15.98 17.23
CA LYS A 259 -26.61 -16.22 18.43
C LYS A 259 -26.75 -17.64 18.96
N GLY A 260 -25.91 -17.99 19.95
CA GLY A 260 -26.01 -19.27 20.67
C GLY A 260 -25.57 -20.49 19.88
N TYR A 261 -24.83 -20.30 18.80
CA TYR A 261 -24.24 -21.39 18.01
C TYR A 261 -23.18 -22.15 18.81
N LYS A 262 -23.25 -23.47 18.71
CA LYS A 262 -22.24 -24.39 19.26
C LYS A 262 -21.72 -25.26 18.13
N LYS A 263 -20.40 -25.46 18.11
CA LYS A 263 -19.79 -26.44 17.22
C LYS A 263 -20.21 -27.85 17.66
N VAL A 264 -20.84 -28.58 16.75
CA VAL A 264 -21.32 -29.94 17.01
C VAL A 264 -20.37 -31.00 16.49
N LYS A 265 -19.59 -30.69 15.47
CA LYS A 265 -18.59 -31.60 14.89
C LYS A 265 -17.54 -30.86 14.10
N SER A 266 -16.30 -31.36 14.15
CA SER A 266 -15.26 -31.11 13.16
C SER A 266 -15.10 -32.33 12.29
N VAL A 267 -15.06 -32.14 10.97
CA VAL A 267 -14.97 -33.25 10.00
C VAL A 267 -13.91 -32.98 8.93
N GLY A 268 -13.42 -34.04 8.28
CA GLY A 268 -12.42 -33.95 7.21
C GLY A 268 -13.01 -33.46 5.87
N LYS A 269 -12.14 -33.16 4.92
CA LYS A 269 -12.45 -32.57 3.60
C LYS A 269 -13.45 -33.40 2.74
N ASN A 270 -13.55 -34.70 2.98
CA ASN A 270 -14.40 -35.60 2.19
C ASN A 270 -15.79 -35.79 2.84
N THR A 271 -16.01 -35.33 4.06
CA THR A 271 -17.30 -35.39 4.75
C THR A 271 -18.15 -34.18 4.36
N THR A 272 -19.26 -34.43 3.68
CA THR A 272 -20.21 -33.39 3.23
C THR A 272 -21.64 -33.64 3.71
N LYS A 273 -21.81 -34.56 4.66
CA LYS A 273 -23.10 -34.88 5.29
C LYS A 273 -22.89 -35.21 6.77
N LEU A 274 -23.78 -34.75 7.62
CA LEU A 274 -23.72 -35.05 9.04
C LEU A 274 -25.11 -35.26 9.64
N PRO A 275 -25.37 -36.41 10.33
CA PRO A 275 -26.51 -36.57 11.22
C PRO A 275 -26.18 -36.06 12.63
N ILE A 276 -27.03 -35.22 13.18
CA ILE A 276 -26.90 -34.65 14.51
C ILE A 276 -28.04 -35.20 15.38
N ARG A 277 -27.71 -35.95 16.41
CA ARG A 277 -28.72 -36.61 17.29
C ARG A 277 -29.07 -35.80 18.51
N LYS A 278 -28.13 -35.04 19.06
CA LYS A 278 -28.29 -34.23 20.26
C LYS A 278 -27.76 -32.82 20.06
N PHE A 279 -28.37 -31.84 20.71
CA PHE A 279 -27.88 -30.49 20.83
C PHE A 279 -28.03 -29.98 22.25
N LYS A 280 -26.95 -29.48 22.86
CA LYS A 280 -26.92 -29.09 24.30
C LYS A 280 -27.48 -30.18 25.22
N GLY A 281 -27.02 -31.42 25.02
CA GLY A 281 -27.44 -32.57 25.82
C GLY A 281 -28.84 -33.17 25.49
N LYS A 282 -29.72 -32.41 24.81
CA LYS A 282 -31.09 -32.83 24.51
C LYS A 282 -31.20 -33.46 23.12
N LYS A 283 -32.05 -34.49 22.96
CA LYS A 283 -32.38 -35.07 21.64
C LYS A 283 -32.99 -34.02 20.71
N ILE A 284 -32.71 -34.14 19.41
CA ILE A 284 -33.33 -33.27 18.40
C ILE A 284 -34.86 -33.40 18.45
N ASN A 285 -35.53 -32.25 18.48
CA ASN A 285 -37.01 -32.15 18.52
C ASN A 285 -37.50 -31.53 17.21
N PRO A 286 -38.32 -32.23 16.41
CA PRO A 286 -38.82 -31.74 15.13
C PRO A 286 -39.74 -30.51 15.26
N LYS A 287 -40.33 -30.27 16.43
CA LYS A 287 -41.13 -29.06 16.69
C LYS A 287 -40.32 -27.78 16.84
N LYS A 288 -39.00 -27.89 17.11
CA LYS A 288 -38.08 -26.76 17.26
C LYS A 288 -37.48 -26.36 15.89
N ASN A 289 -37.20 -25.06 15.72
CA ASN A 289 -36.39 -24.58 14.62
C ASN A 289 -34.90 -24.61 15.01
N TYR A 290 -34.08 -25.14 14.16
CA TYR A 290 -32.63 -25.14 14.30
C TYR A 290 -32.02 -24.30 13.17
N TYR A 291 -30.99 -23.55 13.52
CA TYR A 291 -30.19 -22.72 12.61
C TYR A 291 -28.82 -23.34 12.52
N MET A 292 -28.28 -23.41 11.32
CA MET A 292 -27.01 -24.11 11.06
C MET A 292 -26.14 -23.41 10.04
N TYR A 293 -24.84 -23.54 10.20
CA TYR A 293 -23.85 -23.19 9.19
C TYR A 293 -22.66 -24.13 9.24
N VAL A 294 -21.91 -24.17 8.15
CA VAL A 294 -20.72 -25.01 7.99
C VAL A 294 -19.54 -24.14 7.62
N GLU A 295 -18.61 -23.99 8.56
CA GLU A 295 -17.41 -23.21 8.39
C GLU A 295 -16.35 -24.04 7.65
N THR A 296 -15.82 -23.53 6.55
CA THR A 296 -14.72 -24.16 5.81
C THR A 296 -13.41 -23.92 6.54
N LYS A 297 -12.56 -24.94 6.59
CA LYS A 297 -11.21 -24.86 7.18
C LYS A 297 -10.13 -25.09 6.12
N LYS A 298 -9.05 -24.33 6.22
CA LYS A 298 -7.83 -24.54 5.44
C LYS A 298 -6.61 -24.56 6.35
N LYS A 299 -5.92 -25.69 6.39
CA LYS A 299 -4.61 -25.82 7.04
C LYS A 299 -3.53 -25.14 6.19
N ASN A 300 -2.66 -24.38 6.85
CA ASN A 300 -1.45 -23.81 6.27
C ASN A 300 -0.32 -23.97 7.31
N GLY A 301 0.44 -25.07 7.21
CA GLY A 301 1.33 -25.50 8.28
C GLY A 301 0.54 -25.82 9.56
N SER A 302 0.97 -25.29 10.69
CA SER A 302 0.29 -25.42 11.98
C SER A 302 -0.97 -24.53 12.10
N LYS A 303 -1.06 -23.45 11.31
CA LYS A 303 -2.19 -22.50 11.34
C LYS A 303 -3.40 -23.06 10.58
N VAL A 304 -4.59 -22.90 11.17
CA VAL A 304 -5.87 -23.23 10.54
C VAL A 304 -6.65 -21.94 10.30
N ASN A 305 -6.81 -21.58 9.03
CA ASN A 305 -7.68 -20.49 8.62
C ASN A 305 -9.11 -20.99 8.49
N LYS A 306 -10.09 -20.11 8.77
CA LYS A 306 -11.53 -20.41 8.71
C LYS A 306 -12.26 -19.35 7.91
N SER A 307 -13.32 -19.76 7.21
CA SER A 307 -14.14 -18.87 6.40
C SER A 307 -14.96 -17.85 7.21
N GLY A 308 -15.03 -18.05 8.51
CA GLY A 308 -15.97 -17.29 9.33
C GLY A 308 -17.44 -17.70 9.12
N ARG A 309 -18.32 -16.93 9.73
CA ARG A 309 -19.78 -17.11 9.61
C ARG A 309 -20.38 -15.93 8.85
N LEU A 310 -20.93 -16.21 7.69
CA LEU A 310 -21.53 -15.19 6.84
C LEU A 310 -23.06 -15.31 6.81
N TYR A 311 -23.55 -16.53 6.73
CA TYR A 311 -24.99 -16.85 6.67
C TYR A 311 -25.28 -18.18 7.34
N TYR A 312 -26.54 -18.36 7.73
CA TYR A 312 -27.08 -19.57 8.35
C TYR A 312 -28.31 -20.06 7.58
N TRP A 313 -28.58 -21.36 7.64
CA TRP A 313 -29.84 -21.95 7.19
C TRP A 313 -30.72 -22.29 8.39
N ASN A 314 -32.01 -22.44 8.17
CA ASN A 314 -32.94 -22.89 9.19
C ASN A 314 -33.72 -24.12 8.75
N THR A 315 -34.24 -24.87 9.72
CA THR A 315 -34.91 -26.16 9.46
C THR A 315 -36.36 -26.05 9.05
N LYS A 316 -37.08 -24.97 9.43
CA LYS A 316 -38.50 -24.81 9.12
C LYS A 316 -38.72 -24.31 7.69
N SER A 317 -38.22 -23.13 7.37
CA SER A 317 -38.38 -22.56 6.03
C SER A 317 -37.38 -23.09 5.03
N LYS A 318 -36.33 -23.78 5.49
CA LYS A 318 -35.17 -24.21 4.68
C LYS A 318 -34.45 -23.09 3.94
N ASN A 319 -34.71 -21.85 4.38
CA ASN A 319 -34.08 -20.65 3.83
C ASN A 319 -32.82 -20.30 4.62
N PHE A 320 -32.03 -19.38 4.10
CA PHE A 320 -30.91 -18.81 4.82
C PHE A 320 -31.19 -17.37 5.26
N GLY A 321 -30.37 -16.90 6.20
CA GLY A 321 -30.29 -15.52 6.64
C GLY A 321 -28.85 -15.12 6.89
N TYR A 322 -28.59 -13.84 6.99
CA TYR A 322 -27.26 -13.27 7.27
C TYR A 322 -27.04 -13.05 8.77
N PHE A 323 -25.78 -13.19 9.20
CA PHE A 323 -25.33 -12.85 10.55
C PHE A 323 -25.30 -11.36 10.81
#